data_af07bb9dd6d5a3f0a933745f1ca85af5
#
_entry.id   af07bb9dd6d5a3f0a933745f1ca85af5
#
_cell.length_a   1.000
_cell.length_b   1.000
_cell.length_c   1.000
_cell.angle_alpha   90.00
_cell.angle_beta   90.00
_cell.angle_gamma   90.00
#
_symmetry.space_group_name_H-M   'P 1'
#
loop_
_entity.id
_entity.type
_entity.pdbx_description
1 polymer ?
#
loop_
_entity_poly.entity_id
_entity_poly.type
_entity_poly.pdbx_seq_one_letter_code
_entity_poly.pdbx_strand_id
1 'polypeptide(L)'
;MTSDFPFQRPPVIWPEPADTTEELSSRLRKNSTLYDRYQRLDRKWKGRLSDFLTGRKSLPLTYDPFFKFIFNPDYHQDRLSDFVSSILGIQITIVEVLSMEDTLMDGESYLIMDLVARTKDGSIINVEIQKQGYDFPGERMACYASDLLLRQYIKVKKSHGHSPHDFSYRDIKPVYVIVIFEHTTPELRLENNSYIHYGKTTFDTGMELHMPERFCIISLDVFREIPYSKLKKCTQSAWLLLLSTETLKDAERLILDYPWLEPIYQEIAALRRKPEEVFDMWSEALLRMDENTLKYQVERMQAEVDKLKQDAIKSKQAAIESDAENQKLREQAKSDQARIAELERLLKESHTT
;
A
#
# COMPACT_ATOMS: atom_id res chain seq x y z
N MET A 1 31.78 47.79 -6.24
CA MET A 1 32.37 46.58 -6.84
C MET A 1 32.21 45.47 -5.81
N THR A 2 31.07 44.80 -5.81
CA THR A 2 30.78 43.65 -4.95
C THR A 2 30.87 42.42 -5.86
N SER A 3 31.92 41.63 -5.65
CA SER A 3 32.13 40.39 -6.38
C SER A 3 31.18 39.33 -5.84
N ASP A 4 30.10 39.06 -6.57
CA ASP A 4 29.28 37.87 -6.43
C ASP A 4 30.10 36.68 -6.95
N PHE A 5 30.81 36.01 -6.06
CA PHE A 5 31.27 34.64 -6.30
C PHE A 5 30.09 33.71 -6.03
N PRO A 6 29.59 33.01 -7.05
CA PRO A 6 28.62 31.94 -6.79
C PRO A 6 29.37 30.88 -5.96
N PHE A 7 28.88 30.63 -4.74
CA PHE A 7 29.27 29.47 -3.95
C PHE A 7 28.91 28.23 -4.77
N GLN A 8 29.84 27.74 -5.58
CA GLN A 8 29.78 26.40 -6.12
C GLN A 8 29.92 25.45 -4.93
N ARG A 9 28.81 24.84 -4.51
CA ARG A 9 28.89 23.71 -3.59
C ARG A 9 29.81 22.66 -4.22
N PRO A 10 30.73 22.06 -3.44
CA PRO A 10 31.54 20.97 -3.96
C PRO A 10 30.59 19.90 -4.53
N PRO A 11 30.97 19.27 -5.66
CA PRO A 11 30.14 18.19 -6.22
C PRO A 11 29.91 17.14 -5.15
N VAL A 12 28.69 16.68 -5.04
CA VAL A 12 28.33 15.56 -4.16
C VAL A 12 29.22 14.38 -4.56
N ILE A 13 30.20 14.06 -3.74
CA ILE A 13 31.11 12.94 -3.99
C ILE A 13 30.35 11.69 -3.59
N TRP A 14 29.72 11.07 -4.55
CA TRP A 14 29.25 9.70 -4.36
C TRP A 14 30.48 8.84 -4.05
N PRO A 15 30.40 8.00 -3.01
CA PRO A 15 31.44 7.01 -2.84
C PRO A 15 31.56 6.24 -4.16
N GLU A 16 32.79 6.14 -4.67
CA GLU A 16 33.06 5.43 -5.92
C GLU A 16 32.32 4.08 -5.94
N PRO A 17 31.83 3.64 -7.12
CA PRO A 17 31.22 2.32 -7.22
C PRO A 17 32.16 1.30 -6.59
N ALA A 18 31.61 0.45 -5.73
CA ALA A 18 32.44 -0.50 -4.97
C ALA A 18 33.21 -1.43 -5.92
N ASP A 19 32.61 -1.77 -7.06
CA ASP A 19 33.16 -2.70 -8.03
C ASP A 19 32.73 -2.33 -9.46
N THR A 20 33.60 -2.57 -10.45
CA THR A 20 33.20 -2.73 -11.84
C THR A 20 32.41 -4.04 -12.01
N THR A 21 31.78 -4.26 -13.16
CA THR A 21 31.07 -5.51 -13.42
C THR A 21 31.98 -6.74 -13.34
N GLU A 22 33.23 -6.60 -13.77
CA GLU A 22 34.27 -7.64 -13.71
C GLU A 22 34.72 -7.89 -12.27
N GLU A 23 34.98 -6.85 -11.50
CA GLU A 23 35.39 -6.93 -10.09
C GLU A 23 34.27 -7.54 -9.25
N LEU A 24 33.00 -7.11 -9.46
CA LEU A 24 31.83 -7.73 -8.82
C LEU A 24 31.75 -9.21 -9.11
N SER A 25 31.89 -9.61 -10.37
CA SER A 25 31.87 -11.01 -10.77
C SER A 25 32.99 -11.82 -10.11
N SER A 26 34.20 -11.24 -10.04
CA SER A 26 35.37 -11.86 -9.38
C SER A 26 35.15 -12.01 -7.90
N ARG A 27 34.58 -10.98 -7.26
CA ARG A 27 34.28 -10.96 -5.82
C ARG A 27 33.21 -11.99 -5.45
N LEU A 28 32.11 -12.04 -6.20
CA LEU A 28 31.06 -13.03 -5.99
C LEU A 28 31.56 -14.47 -6.11
N ARG A 29 32.45 -14.76 -7.09
CA ARG A 29 33.04 -16.09 -7.27
C ARG A 29 33.94 -16.53 -6.10
N LYS A 30 34.51 -15.60 -5.33
CA LYS A 30 35.31 -15.93 -4.14
C LYS A 30 34.47 -16.47 -2.99
N ASN A 31 33.19 -16.14 -2.94
CA ASN A 31 32.25 -16.68 -1.98
C ASN A 31 31.25 -17.59 -2.72
N SER A 32 31.47 -18.92 -2.62
CA SER A 32 30.64 -19.90 -3.34
C SER A 32 29.15 -19.81 -3.03
N THR A 33 28.81 -19.62 -1.74
CA THR A 33 27.43 -19.51 -1.28
C THR A 33 26.74 -18.26 -1.90
N LEU A 34 27.44 -17.14 -1.88
CA LEU A 34 26.94 -15.88 -2.45
C LEU A 34 26.79 -15.98 -3.98
N TYR A 35 27.77 -16.62 -4.63
CA TYR A 35 27.73 -16.87 -6.07
C TYR A 35 26.56 -17.76 -6.47
N ASP A 36 26.31 -18.85 -5.72
CA ASP A 36 25.19 -19.74 -5.97
C ASP A 36 23.83 -19.03 -5.78
N ARG A 37 23.70 -18.22 -4.75
CA ARG A 37 22.51 -17.37 -4.55
C ARG A 37 22.33 -16.41 -5.72
N TYR A 38 23.40 -15.74 -6.16
CA TYR A 38 23.34 -14.85 -7.32
C TYR A 38 22.92 -15.61 -8.59
N GLN A 39 23.43 -16.82 -8.81
CA GLN A 39 23.07 -17.62 -9.99
C GLN A 39 21.60 -18.04 -10.02
N ARG A 40 20.97 -18.20 -8.87
CA ARG A 40 19.54 -18.55 -8.74
C ARG A 40 18.58 -17.41 -9.04
N LEU A 41 19.06 -16.16 -8.96
CA LEU A 41 18.23 -15.01 -9.32
C LEU A 41 17.87 -15.05 -10.81
N ASP A 42 16.67 -14.60 -11.15
CA ASP A 42 16.30 -14.39 -12.55
C ASP A 42 17.12 -13.24 -13.20
N ARG A 43 17.00 -13.12 -14.51
CA ARG A 43 17.77 -12.11 -15.27
C ARG A 43 17.47 -10.67 -14.82
N LYS A 44 16.21 -10.37 -14.48
CA LYS A 44 15.77 -9.03 -14.07
C LYS A 44 16.41 -8.64 -12.74
N TRP A 45 16.37 -9.56 -11.77
CA TRP A 45 16.92 -9.33 -10.43
C TRP A 45 18.44 -9.31 -10.40
N LYS A 46 19.11 -10.17 -11.19
CA LYS A 46 20.56 -10.09 -11.42
C LYS A 46 20.96 -8.71 -11.94
N GLY A 47 20.23 -8.18 -12.93
CA GLY A 47 20.46 -6.86 -13.48
C GLY A 47 20.32 -5.75 -12.43
N ARG A 48 19.22 -5.74 -11.67
CA ARG A 48 18.97 -4.73 -10.61
C ARG A 48 20.03 -4.75 -9.53
N LEU A 49 20.37 -5.93 -9.05
CA LEU A 49 21.41 -6.10 -8.02
C LEU A 49 22.79 -5.66 -8.55
N SER A 50 23.14 -6.04 -9.76
CA SER A 50 24.38 -5.57 -10.40
C SER A 50 24.40 -4.06 -10.58
N ASP A 51 23.28 -3.45 -11.02
CA ASP A 51 23.19 -1.99 -11.18
C ASP A 51 23.37 -1.26 -9.84
N PHE A 52 22.87 -1.81 -8.75
CA PHE A 52 23.08 -1.25 -7.42
C PHE A 52 24.53 -1.41 -6.96
N LEU A 53 25.07 -2.63 -6.98
CA LEU A 53 26.43 -2.93 -6.48
C LEU A 53 27.52 -2.21 -7.28
N THR A 54 27.30 -2.00 -8.58
CA THR A 54 28.20 -1.20 -9.43
C THR A 54 27.92 0.30 -9.43
N GLY A 55 27.00 0.78 -8.60
CA GLY A 55 26.70 2.20 -8.45
C GLY A 55 25.98 2.84 -9.64
N ARG A 56 25.37 2.06 -10.53
CA ARG A 56 24.56 2.59 -11.63
C ARG A 56 23.16 3.04 -11.20
N LYS A 57 22.61 2.38 -10.17
CA LYS A 57 21.31 2.73 -9.59
C LYS A 57 21.36 2.74 -8.06
N SER A 58 20.39 3.39 -7.45
CA SER A 58 20.11 3.33 -6.03
C SER A 58 19.28 2.09 -5.68
N LEU A 59 19.03 1.89 -4.38
CA LEU A 59 18.09 0.86 -3.90
C LEU A 59 16.66 1.22 -4.24
N PRO A 60 15.82 0.24 -4.61
CA PRO A 60 14.40 0.45 -4.75
C PRO A 60 13.72 0.48 -3.37
N LEU A 61 13.62 1.67 -2.78
CA LEU A 61 13.17 1.89 -1.40
C LEU A 61 11.69 1.52 -1.15
N THR A 62 10.95 1.18 -2.19
CA THR A 62 9.58 0.69 -2.11
C THR A 62 9.48 -0.82 -1.84
N TYR A 63 10.60 -1.51 -1.60
CA TYR A 63 10.61 -2.87 -1.07
C TYR A 63 10.81 -2.83 0.45
N ASP A 64 10.02 -3.61 1.17
CA ASP A 64 9.98 -3.62 2.63
C ASP A 64 11.36 -3.67 3.31
N PRO A 65 12.30 -4.56 2.98
CA PRO A 65 13.60 -4.57 3.65
C PRO A 65 14.42 -3.29 3.43
N PHE A 66 14.31 -2.65 2.27
CA PHE A 66 15.02 -1.40 1.97
C PHE A 66 14.33 -0.21 2.61
N PHE A 67 13.02 -0.22 2.68
CA PHE A 67 12.26 0.77 3.43
C PHE A 67 12.62 0.70 4.92
N LYS A 68 12.59 -0.48 5.50
CA LYS A 68 12.98 -0.71 6.89
C LYS A 68 14.44 -0.33 7.17
N PHE A 69 15.34 -0.53 6.20
CA PHE A 69 16.72 -0.08 6.34
C PHE A 69 16.82 1.44 6.52
N ILE A 70 16.09 2.22 5.71
CA ILE A 70 16.11 3.69 5.77
C ILE A 70 15.41 4.23 7.03
N PHE A 71 14.29 3.63 7.39
CA PHE A 71 13.45 4.05 8.50
C PHE A 71 13.60 3.15 9.73
N ASN A 72 14.73 2.42 9.84
CA ASN A 72 14.99 1.56 10.98
C ASN A 72 14.82 2.36 12.29
N PRO A 73 13.81 2.01 13.08
CA PRO A 73 13.46 2.81 14.23
C PRO A 73 14.41 2.66 15.41
N ASP A 74 15.20 1.61 15.44
CA ASP A 74 16.23 1.42 16.46
C ASP A 74 17.38 2.44 16.29
N TYR A 75 17.62 2.90 15.07
CA TYR A 75 18.70 3.80 14.75
C TYR A 75 18.25 5.15 14.17
N HIS A 76 17.05 5.23 13.58
CA HIS A 76 16.58 6.37 12.81
C HIS A 76 15.13 6.80 13.16
N GLN A 77 14.80 6.83 14.46
CA GLN A 77 13.49 7.29 14.95
C GLN A 77 13.16 8.71 14.49
N ASP A 78 14.15 9.56 14.39
CA ASP A 78 14.04 10.93 13.89
C ASP A 78 13.59 10.99 12.43
N ARG A 79 14.16 10.13 11.56
CA ARG A 79 13.76 10.05 10.14
C ARG A 79 12.31 9.61 9.99
N LEU A 80 11.91 8.57 10.72
CA LEU A 80 10.55 8.08 10.68
C LEU A 80 9.57 9.14 11.23
N SER A 81 9.96 9.84 12.29
CA SER A 81 9.20 10.95 12.86
C SER A 81 9.01 12.08 11.85
N ASP A 82 10.06 12.48 11.15
CA ASP A 82 10.02 13.55 10.14
C ASP A 82 9.18 13.13 8.92
N PHE A 83 9.39 11.90 8.44
CA PHE A 83 8.59 11.34 7.34
C PHE A 83 7.10 11.36 7.68
N VAL A 84 6.70 10.74 8.79
CA VAL A 84 5.29 10.66 9.18
C VAL A 84 4.69 12.02 9.46
N SER A 85 5.44 12.91 10.12
CA SER A 85 5.01 14.31 10.35
C SER A 85 4.73 15.03 9.05
N SER A 86 5.62 14.89 8.07
CA SER A 86 5.48 15.52 6.76
C SER A 86 4.28 15.00 5.98
N ILE A 87 4.01 13.70 6.08
CA ILE A 87 2.87 13.06 5.43
C ILE A 87 1.55 13.48 6.08
N LEU A 88 1.46 13.44 7.40
CA LEU A 88 0.22 13.74 8.12
C LEU A 88 -0.03 15.23 8.33
N GLY A 89 0.97 16.08 8.09
CA GLY A 89 0.86 17.53 8.31
C GLY A 89 0.75 17.93 9.78
N ILE A 90 1.14 17.05 10.71
CA ILE A 90 1.13 17.27 12.16
C ILE A 90 2.47 16.86 12.76
N GLN A 91 2.86 17.47 13.87
CA GLN A 91 4.12 17.11 14.54
C GLN A 91 3.98 15.75 15.23
N ILE A 92 4.74 14.78 14.78
CA ILE A 92 4.81 13.43 15.32
C ILE A 92 6.21 13.17 15.87
N THR A 93 6.31 12.56 17.04
CA THR A 93 7.56 12.06 17.60
C THR A 93 7.40 10.58 17.91
N ILE A 94 8.11 9.73 17.19
CA ILE A 94 8.12 8.28 17.40
C ILE A 94 9.08 7.98 18.54
N VAL A 95 8.66 7.13 19.46
CA VAL A 95 9.43 6.75 20.66
C VAL A 95 9.68 5.24 20.75
N GLU A 96 8.89 4.45 20.04
CA GLU A 96 8.98 2.98 20.12
C GLU A 96 8.48 2.36 18.82
N VAL A 97 9.11 1.29 18.37
CA VAL A 97 8.58 0.39 17.36
C VAL A 97 7.96 -0.80 18.04
N LEU A 98 6.78 -1.13 17.60
CA LEU A 98 6.04 -2.24 18.17
C LEU A 98 6.38 -3.52 17.41
N SER A 99 6.57 -4.60 18.15
CA SER A 99 6.74 -5.91 17.56
C SER A 99 5.49 -6.30 16.74
N MET A 100 5.71 -6.90 15.59
CA MET A 100 4.64 -7.47 14.77
C MET A 100 4.01 -8.72 15.45
N GLU A 101 4.73 -9.32 16.40
CA GLU A 101 4.32 -10.55 17.10
C GLU A 101 3.32 -10.33 18.24
N ASP A 102 3.06 -9.07 18.64
CA ASP A 102 2.04 -8.74 19.64
C ASP A 102 0.62 -8.86 19.03
N THR A 103 0.32 -10.00 18.44
CA THR A 103 -1.00 -10.28 17.88
C THR A 103 -1.99 -10.63 19.00
N LEU A 104 -3.19 -10.03 18.92
CA LEU A 104 -4.24 -10.23 19.94
C LEU A 104 -4.89 -11.60 19.90
N MET A 105 -4.68 -12.35 18.83
CA MET A 105 -5.24 -13.69 18.66
C MET A 105 -4.11 -14.71 18.66
N ASP A 106 -4.07 -15.54 19.68
CA ASP A 106 -3.18 -16.69 19.72
C ASP A 106 -3.36 -17.54 18.44
N GLY A 107 -2.34 -17.53 17.60
CA GLY A 107 -2.17 -18.49 16.52
C GLY A 107 -2.73 -18.15 15.14
N GLU A 108 -3.50 -17.08 14.94
CA GLU A 108 -4.15 -16.83 13.64
C GLU A 108 -4.18 -15.36 13.17
N SER A 109 -3.22 -14.51 13.55
CA SER A 109 -3.18 -13.17 12.95
C SER A 109 -2.51 -13.22 11.58
N TYR A 110 -3.33 -13.17 10.54
CA TYR A 110 -2.89 -13.02 9.14
C TYR A 110 -2.55 -11.56 8.77
N LEU A 111 -2.64 -10.62 9.73
CA LEU A 111 -2.32 -9.22 9.51
C LEU A 111 -0.85 -8.97 9.82
N ILE A 112 0.00 -9.15 8.80
CA ILE A 112 1.40 -8.74 8.86
C ILE A 112 1.45 -7.26 8.48
N MET A 113 1.91 -6.42 9.40
CA MET A 113 2.11 -4.98 9.19
C MET A 113 3.60 -4.70 8.93
N ASP A 114 3.91 -3.80 7.99
CA ASP A 114 5.30 -3.55 7.61
C ASP A 114 6.06 -2.81 8.71
N LEU A 115 5.50 -1.73 9.24
CA LEU A 115 6.12 -0.92 10.29
C LEU A 115 5.06 -0.33 11.21
N VAL A 116 5.08 -0.72 12.48
CA VAL A 116 4.17 -0.19 13.50
C VAL A 116 4.98 0.55 14.56
N ALA A 117 4.61 1.79 14.82
CA ALA A 117 5.33 2.65 15.75
C ALA A 117 4.38 3.34 16.71
N ARG A 118 4.90 3.66 17.91
CA ARG A 118 4.21 4.47 18.92
C ARG A 118 4.80 5.85 18.98
N THR A 119 3.92 6.82 19.12
CA THR A 119 4.29 8.22 19.28
C THR A 119 4.39 8.63 20.74
N LYS A 120 5.00 9.78 20.98
CA LYS A 120 5.15 10.35 22.35
C LYS A 120 3.82 10.63 23.04
N ASP A 121 2.77 10.98 22.29
CA ASP A 121 1.42 11.20 22.84
C ASP A 121 0.63 9.90 23.05
N GLY A 122 1.21 8.76 22.67
CA GLY A 122 0.63 7.43 22.79
C GLY A 122 -0.18 6.95 21.60
N SER A 123 -0.29 7.73 20.53
CA SER A 123 -0.89 7.29 19.26
C SER A 123 -0.11 6.14 18.65
N ILE A 124 -0.76 5.32 17.83
CA ILE A 124 -0.10 4.23 17.07
C ILE A 124 -0.19 4.51 15.60
N ILE A 125 0.90 4.30 14.89
CA ILE A 125 1.01 4.51 13.45
C ILE A 125 1.44 3.21 12.81
N ASN A 126 0.73 2.80 11.75
CA ASN A 126 1.17 1.77 10.83
C ASN A 126 1.54 2.41 9.50
N VAL A 127 2.71 2.05 8.97
CA VAL A 127 3.15 2.42 7.62
C VAL A 127 3.34 1.15 6.81
N GLU A 128 2.56 1.03 5.75
CA GLU A 128 2.57 -0.08 4.80
C GLU A 128 3.12 0.36 3.46
N ILE A 129 4.00 -0.44 2.86
CA ILE A 129 4.44 -0.26 1.48
C ILE A 129 3.94 -1.40 0.62
N GLN A 130 3.20 -1.07 -0.43
CA GLN A 130 2.62 -2.04 -1.33
C GLN A 130 3.12 -1.83 -2.77
N LYS A 131 3.71 -2.88 -3.35
CA LYS A 131 4.20 -2.87 -4.74
C LYS A 131 3.09 -2.74 -5.75
N GLN A 132 1.99 -3.43 -5.51
CA GLN A 132 0.77 -3.36 -6.32
C GLN A 132 -0.40 -3.03 -5.41
N GLY A 133 -1.31 -2.21 -5.91
CA GLY A 133 -2.59 -2.03 -5.25
C GLY A 133 -3.30 -3.38 -5.18
N TYR A 134 -3.87 -3.68 -4.05
CA TYR A 134 -4.67 -4.87 -3.86
C TYR A 134 -6.15 -4.57 -4.02
N ASP A 135 -6.92 -5.60 -4.33
CA ASP A 135 -8.37 -5.53 -4.26
C ASP A 135 -8.78 -5.26 -2.80
N PHE A 136 -9.84 -4.48 -2.61
CA PHE A 136 -10.38 -4.12 -1.29
C PHE A 136 -9.42 -3.34 -0.36
N PRO A 137 -8.80 -2.25 -0.85
CA PRO A 137 -7.86 -1.47 -0.02
C PRO A 137 -8.52 -0.88 1.22
N GLY A 138 -9.80 -0.52 1.14
CA GLY A 138 -10.56 0.03 2.25
C GLY A 138 -10.77 -0.97 3.38
N GLU A 139 -11.16 -2.19 3.05
CA GLU A 139 -11.37 -3.28 4.01
C GLU A 139 -10.08 -3.66 4.73
N ARG A 140 -8.96 -3.76 4.00
CA ARG A 140 -7.66 -4.05 4.60
C ARG A 140 -7.21 -2.95 5.55
N MET A 141 -7.33 -1.68 5.15
CA MET A 141 -7.01 -0.54 6.01
C MET A 141 -7.89 -0.52 7.27
N ALA A 142 -9.17 -0.85 7.15
CA ALA A 142 -10.07 -0.96 8.28
C ALA A 142 -9.65 -2.08 9.25
N CYS A 143 -9.22 -3.24 8.73
CA CYS A 143 -8.69 -4.33 9.54
C CYS A 143 -7.41 -3.90 10.30
N TYR A 144 -6.46 -3.23 9.64
CA TYR A 144 -5.27 -2.69 10.29
C TYR A 144 -5.62 -1.70 11.40
N ALA A 145 -6.51 -0.75 11.11
CA ALA A 145 -6.95 0.23 12.10
C ALA A 145 -7.62 -0.43 13.31
N SER A 146 -8.45 -1.45 13.08
CA SER A 146 -9.15 -2.19 14.13
C SER A 146 -8.17 -2.94 15.04
N ASP A 147 -7.17 -3.62 14.48
CA ASP A 147 -6.13 -4.31 15.26
C ASP A 147 -5.35 -3.32 16.13
N LEU A 148 -4.91 -2.20 15.55
CA LEU A 148 -4.19 -1.17 16.28
C LEU A 148 -5.02 -0.55 17.40
N LEU A 149 -6.31 -0.34 17.16
CA LEU A 149 -7.23 0.21 18.15
C LEU A 149 -7.44 -0.76 19.32
N LEU A 150 -7.59 -2.06 19.03
CA LEU A 150 -7.70 -3.09 20.07
C LEU A 150 -6.42 -3.21 20.89
N ARG A 151 -5.24 -3.14 20.26
CA ARG A 151 -3.94 -3.10 20.98
C ARG A 151 -3.87 -1.88 21.92
N GLN A 152 -4.30 -0.72 21.47
CA GLN A 152 -4.39 0.46 22.32
C GLN A 152 -5.35 0.26 23.50
N TYR A 153 -6.57 -0.21 23.22
CA TYR A 153 -7.56 -0.48 24.25
C TYR A 153 -7.03 -1.41 25.36
N ILE A 154 -6.42 -2.53 24.97
CA ILE A 154 -5.86 -3.49 25.91
C ILE A 154 -4.73 -2.85 26.73
N LYS A 155 -3.84 -2.08 26.09
CA LYS A 155 -2.74 -1.42 26.80
C LYS A 155 -3.27 -0.41 27.81
N VAL A 156 -4.18 0.46 27.41
CA VAL A 156 -4.77 1.47 28.31
C VAL A 156 -5.48 0.78 29.47
N LYS A 157 -6.26 -0.27 29.19
CA LYS A 157 -6.93 -1.04 30.21
C LYS A 157 -5.95 -1.69 31.22
N LYS A 158 -4.83 -2.24 30.72
CA LYS A 158 -3.79 -2.84 31.59
C LYS A 158 -3.03 -1.79 32.41
N SER A 159 -2.80 -0.59 31.89
CA SER A 159 -2.03 0.45 32.59
C SER A 159 -2.80 1.09 33.75
N HIS A 160 -4.12 1.06 33.76
CA HIS A 160 -4.96 1.63 34.81
C HIS A 160 -5.26 0.66 35.99
N GLY A 161 -4.65 -0.54 36.00
CA GLY A 161 -4.84 -1.51 37.08
C GLY A 161 -6.20 -2.20 37.08
N HIS A 162 -6.56 -2.80 38.24
CA HIS A 162 -7.78 -3.62 38.37
C HIS A 162 -9.03 -2.83 38.74
N SER A 163 -8.95 -1.51 38.89
CA SER A 163 -10.12 -0.70 39.26
C SER A 163 -10.93 -0.30 38.01
N PRO A 164 -12.21 -0.69 37.89
CA PRO A 164 -13.07 -0.29 36.79
C PRO A 164 -13.29 1.23 36.70
N HIS A 165 -12.97 1.98 37.75
CA HIS A 165 -13.19 3.42 37.83
C HIS A 165 -12.06 4.26 37.19
N ASP A 166 -10.91 3.62 36.90
CA ASP A 166 -9.75 4.36 36.39
C ASP A 166 -9.64 4.35 34.84
N PHE A 167 -10.41 3.52 34.16
CA PHE A 167 -10.42 3.43 32.69
C PHE A 167 -11.38 4.45 32.08
N SER A 168 -10.89 5.20 31.10
CA SER A 168 -11.71 6.07 30.24
C SER A 168 -11.43 5.80 28.77
N TYR A 169 -12.49 5.72 27.96
CA TYR A 169 -12.35 5.67 26.49
C TYR A 169 -11.67 6.92 25.92
N ARG A 170 -11.60 8.04 26.64
CA ARG A 170 -10.88 9.25 26.24
C ARG A 170 -9.36 9.06 26.27
N ASP A 171 -8.87 8.04 26.96
CA ASP A 171 -7.43 7.73 27.04
C ASP A 171 -6.93 6.98 25.81
N ILE A 172 -7.85 6.46 24.99
CA ILE A 172 -7.52 5.86 23.69
C ILE A 172 -7.09 6.98 22.75
N LYS A 173 -5.85 6.86 22.26
CA LYS A 173 -5.25 7.84 21.34
C LYS A 173 -5.53 7.46 19.88
N PRO A 174 -5.39 8.38 18.94
CA PRO A 174 -5.56 8.08 17.52
C PRO A 174 -4.69 6.93 17.04
N VAL A 175 -5.21 6.20 16.06
CA VAL A 175 -4.47 5.24 15.25
C VAL A 175 -4.40 5.75 13.81
N TYR A 176 -3.21 5.70 13.22
CA TYR A 176 -2.96 6.15 11.86
C TYR A 176 -2.55 4.97 11.00
N VAL A 177 -3.23 4.78 9.89
CA VAL A 177 -2.86 3.79 8.88
C VAL A 177 -2.43 4.53 7.62
N ILE A 178 -1.14 4.45 7.29
CA ILE A 178 -0.54 5.06 6.11
C ILE A 178 -0.20 3.93 5.15
N VAL A 179 -0.78 3.95 3.96
CA VAL A 179 -0.49 2.98 2.90
C VAL A 179 0.09 3.68 1.69
N ILE A 180 1.25 3.20 1.26
CA ILE A 180 2.00 3.74 0.13
C ILE A 180 1.96 2.72 -1.00
N PHE A 181 1.27 3.04 -2.09
CA PHE A 181 1.22 2.21 -3.29
C PHE A 181 2.29 2.65 -4.29
N GLU A 182 3.13 1.72 -4.73
CA GLU A 182 4.02 1.95 -5.87
C GLU A 182 3.24 1.96 -7.18
N HIS A 183 2.26 1.07 -7.31
CA HIS A 183 1.31 0.99 -8.41
C HIS A 183 -0.12 1.01 -7.85
N THR A 184 -0.82 2.07 -8.14
CA THR A 184 -2.16 2.36 -7.61
C THR A 184 -3.22 1.57 -8.38
N THR A 185 -4.26 1.10 -7.68
CA THR A 185 -5.43 0.49 -8.35
C THR A 185 -6.23 1.55 -9.11
N PRO A 186 -6.97 1.16 -10.16
CA PRO A 186 -7.82 2.10 -10.91
C PRO A 186 -8.82 2.83 -10.03
N GLU A 187 -9.32 2.20 -8.98
CA GLU A 187 -10.31 2.75 -8.04
C GLU A 187 -9.76 3.95 -7.23
N LEU A 188 -8.46 3.94 -6.94
CA LEU A 188 -7.79 5.01 -6.20
C LEU A 188 -7.27 6.11 -7.12
N ARG A 189 -7.30 5.90 -8.44
CA ARG A 189 -6.83 6.88 -9.42
C ARG A 189 -7.98 7.83 -9.79
N LEU A 190 -8.05 8.95 -9.08
CA LEU A 190 -9.06 9.96 -9.30
C LEU A 190 -8.72 10.89 -10.48
N GLU A 191 -9.75 11.48 -11.12
CA GLU A 191 -9.60 12.40 -12.26
C GLU A 191 -8.76 13.64 -11.94
N ASN A 192 -8.74 14.08 -10.67
CA ASN A 192 -7.96 15.23 -10.22
C ASN A 192 -6.47 14.95 -10.02
N ASN A 193 -6.00 13.74 -10.34
CA ASN A 193 -4.60 13.29 -10.15
C ASN A 193 -4.05 13.52 -8.73
N SER A 194 -4.89 13.46 -7.72
CA SER A 194 -4.44 13.51 -6.34
C SER A 194 -3.62 12.27 -6.01
N TYR A 195 -2.43 12.47 -5.48
CA TYR A 195 -1.53 11.37 -5.10
C TYR A 195 -1.54 11.07 -3.60
N ILE A 196 -2.25 11.88 -2.83
CA ILE A 196 -2.38 11.68 -1.38
C ILE A 196 -3.84 11.91 -0.97
N HIS A 197 -4.38 10.97 -0.21
CA HIS A 197 -5.77 10.97 0.24
C HIS A 197 -5.81 10.78 1.74
N TYR A 198 -6.49 11.70 2.45
CA TYR A 198 -6.70 11.61 3.88
C TYR A 198 -8.13 11.18 4.17
N GLY A 199 -8.26 10.13 4.98
CA GLY A 199 -9.54 9.54 5.37
C GLY A 199 -9.79 9.66 6.88
N LYS A 200 -11.04 9.97 7.22
CA LYS A 200 -11.59 9.90 8.58
C LYS A 200 -13.03 9.42 8.51
N THR A 201 -13.52 8.81 9.56
CA THR A 201 -14.95 8.46 9.66
C THR A 201 -15.78 9.73 9.77
N THR A 202 -16.80 9.86 8.92
CA THR A 202 -17.78 10.93 8.89
C THR A 202 -19.20 10.34 8.89
N PHE A 203 -20.15 11.08 9.43
CA PHE A 203 -21.56 10.69 9.43
C PHE A 203 -22.30 11.45 8.33
N ASP A 204 -23.25 10.79 7.68
CA ASP A 204 -24.07 11.33 6.57
C ASP A 204 -24.88 12.58 6.96
N THR A 205 -25.21 12.71 8.25
CA THR A 205 -25.89 13.88 8.81
C THR A 205 -24.98 15.08 9.07
N GLY A 206 -23.67 14.96 8.83
CA GLY A 206 -22.68 15.97 9.18
C GLY A 206 -22.33 16.02 10.67
N MET A 207 -22.83 15.08 11.47
CA MET A 207 -22.44 14.98 12.88
C MET A 207 -20.95 14.64 12.99
N GLU A 208 -20.21 15.37 13.82
CA GLU A 208 -18.81 15.10 14.11
C GLU A 208 -18.67 14.38 15.45
N LEU A 209 -18.14 13.16 15.40
CA LEU A 209 -17.66 12.43 16.56
C LEU A 209 -16.15 12.25 16.46
N HIS A 210 -15.48 12.24 17.59
CA HIS A 210 -14.04 12.00 17.66
C HIS A 210 -13.75 10.50 17.50
N MET A 211 -13.81 10.02 16.24
CA MET A 211 -13.38 8.67 15.91
C MET A 211 -11.84 8.62 15.88
N PRO A 212 -11.22 7.61 16.51
CA PRO A 212 -9.75 7.58 16.64
C PRO A 212 -9.01 7.18 15.38
N GLU A 213 -9.67 6.56 14.40
CA GLU A 213 -9.03 6.06 13.18
C GLU A 213 -8.74 7.21 12.20
N ARG A 214 -7.56 7.19 11.63
CA ARG A 214 -7.11 8.12 10.58
C ARG A 214 -6.41 7.32 9.50
N PHE A 215 -6.71 7.63 8.25
CA PHE A 215 -6.19 6.95 7.09
C PHE A 215 -5.43 7.91 6.19
N CYS A 216 -4.35 7.44 5.59
CA CYS A 216 -3.64 8.16 4.56
C CYS A 216 -3.23 7.18 3.46
N ILE A 217 -3.64 7.46 2.23
CA ILE A 217 -3.24 6.68 1.05
C ILE A 217 -2.32 7.55 0.21
N ILE A 218 -1.21 6.97 -0.25
CA ILE A 218 -0.22 7.64 -1.10
C ILE A 218 -0.03 6.81 -2.36
N SER A 219 -0.25 7.43 -3.52
CA SER A 219 -0.10 6.85 -4.85
C SER A 219 1.20 7.34 -5.49
N LEU A 220 2.29 6.56 -5.39
CA LEU A 220 3.61 6.99 -5.87
C LEU A 220 3.68 7.05 -7.41
N ASP A 221 2.96 6.21 -8.13
CA ASP A 221 2.88 6.28 -9.59
C ASP A 221 2.19 7.56 -10.06
N VAL A 222 1.12 7.99 -9.39
CA VAL A 222 0.45 9.26 -9.66
C VAL A 222 1.36 10.44 -9.31
N PHE A 223 2.08 10.37 -8.19
CA PHE A 223 3.05 11.38 -7.78
C PHE A 223 4.18 11.54 -8.83
N ARG A 224 4.68 10.44 -9.40
CA ARG A 224 5.73 10.44 -10.43
C ARG A 224 5.29 11.08 -11.75
N GLU A 225 3.99 11.13 -12.04
CA GLU A 225 3.46 11.81 -13.23
C GLU A 225 3.56 13.34 -13.12
N ILE A 226 3.74 13.89 -11.92
CA ILE A 226 3.86 15.33 -11.72
C ILE A 226 5.27 15.78 -12.13
N PRO A 227 5.39 16.70 -13.10
CA PRO A 227 6.69 17.24 -13.48
C PRO A 227 7.45 17.82 -12.28
N TYR A 228 8.73 17.51 -12.14
CA TYR A 228 9.55 17.95 -11.01
C TYR A 228 9.47 19.47 -10.77
N SER A 229 9.40 20.27 -11.84
CA SER A 229 9.27 21.73 -11.77
C SER A 229 7.95 22.23 -11.19
N LYS A 230 6.93 21.38 -11.16
CA LYS A 230 5.61 21.69 -10.60
C LYS A 230 5.42 21.18 -9.16
N LEU A 231 6.35 20.37 -8.67
CA LEU A 231 6.30 19.90 -7.30
C LEU A 231 6.58 21.05 -6.33
N LYS A 232 5.75 21.11 -5.27
CA LYS A 232 6.01 22.03 -4.17
C LYS A 232 7.29 21.60 -3.43
N LYS A 233 8.25 22.49 -3.28
CA LYS A 233 9.47 22.24 -2.50
C LYS A 233 9.13 22.21 -1.00
N CYS A 234 8.95 21.02 -0.45
CA CYS A 234 8.67 20.78 0.97
C CYS A 234 9.20 19.39 1.40
N THR A 235 9.25 19.14 2.70
CA THR A 235 9.73 17.90 3.30
C THR A 235 8.94 16.68 2.79
N GLN A 236 7.62 16.78 2.67
CA GLN A 236 6.77 15.72 2.11
C GLN A 236 7.21 15.33 0.70
N SER A 237 7.38 16.33 -0.19
CA SER A 237 7.84 16.07 -1.56
C SER A 237 9.24 15.46 -1.59
N ALA A 238 10.13 15.88 -0.69
CA ALA A 238 11.49 15.31 -0.60
C ALA A 238 11.46 13.82 -0.24
N TRP A 239 10.65 13.42 0.74
CA TRP A 239 10.48 12.02 1.12
C TRP A 239 9.85 11.17 0.01
N LEU A 240 8.80 11.68 -0.65
CA LEU A 240 8.17 10.95 -1.76
C LEU A 240 9.10 10.84 -2.98
N LEU A 241 9.91 11.86 -3.25
CA LEU A 241 10.96 11.81 -4.27
C LEU A 241 12.03 10.79 -3.91
N LEU A 242 12.50 10.74 -2.66
CA LEU A 242 13.46 9.74 -2.20
C LEU A 242 12.94 8.31 -2.45
N LEU A 243 11.68 8.02 -2.08
CA LEU A 243 11.05 6.72 -2.31
C LEU A 243 10.84 6.39 -3.80
N SER A 244 10.80 7.41 -4.65
CA SER A 244 10.52 7.28 -6.09
C SER A 244 11.77 7.26 -6.96
N THR A 245 12.93 7.67 -6.43
CA THR A 245 14.16 7.91 -7.21
C THR A 245 15.05 6.68 -7.19
N GLU A 246 15.32 6.13 -8.38
CA GLU A 246 16.24 5.00 -8.56
C GLU A 246 17.55 5.39 -9.28
N THR A 247 17.57 6.51 -10.03
CA THR A 247 18.76 6.89 -10.78
C THR A 247 19.68 7.77 -9.96
N LEU A 248 21.01 7.64 -10.17
CA LEU A 248 21.98 8.50 -9.47
C LEU A 248 21.84 9.96 -9.86
N LYS A 249 21.53 10.25 -11.13
CA LYS A 249 21.32 11.61 -11.61
C LYS A 249 20.17 12.33 -10.91
N ASP A 250 19.05 11.61 -10.70
CA ASP A 250 17.92 12.16 -9.99
C ASP A 250 18.22 12.30 -8.49
N ALA A 251 18.99 11.38 -7.92
CA ALA A 251 19.47 11.46 -6.54
C ALA A 251 20.38 12.67 -6.32
N GLU A 252 21.31 12.95 -7.23
CA GLU A 252 22.16 14.15 -7.18
C GLU A 252 21.31 15.43 -7.20
N ARG A 253 20.35 15.50 -8.11
CA ARG A 253 19.42 16.62 -8.18
C ARG A 253 18.63 16.78 -6.88
N LEU A 254 18.17 15.67 -6.31
CA LEU A 254 17.40 15.66 -5.07
C LEU A 254 18.25 16.16 -3.88
N ILE A 255 19.50 15.75 -3.79
CA ILE A 255 20.44 16.24 -2.77
C ILE A 255 20.71 17.73 -2.92
N LEU A 256 20.83 18.23 -4.16
CA LEU A 256 21.02 19.68 -4.39
C LEU A 256 19.81 20.50 -3.89
N ASP A 257 18.60 20.01 -4.10
CA ASP A 257 17.37 20.67 -3.63
C ASP A 257 17.10 20.44 -2.13
N TYR A 258 17.51 19.29 -1.59
CA TYR A 258 17.29 18.86 -0.21
C TYR A 258 18.56 18.26 0.42
N PRO A 259 19.55 19.11 0.80
CA PRO A 259 20.87 18.64 1.27
C PRO A 259 20.83 17.69 2.48
N TRP A 260 19.78 17.74 3.28
CA TRP A 260 19.60 16.85 4.43
C TRP A 260 19.38 15.37 4.03
N LEU A 261 19.07 15.07 2.78
CA LEU A 261 18.99 13.70 2.26
C LEU A 261 20.38 13.09 1.94
N GLU A 262 21.43 13.88 1.87
CA GLU A 262 22.77 13.40 1.54
C GLU A 262 23.26 12.28 2.46
N PRO A 263 23.13 12.36 3.81
CA PRO A 263 23.52 11.26 4.68
C PRO A 263 22.79 9.94 4.38
N ILE A 264 21.51 10.01 4.01
CA ILE A 264 20.73 8.82 3.66
C ILE A 264 21.30 8.16 2.39
N TYR A 265 21.61 8.95 1.37
CA TYR A 265 22.21 8.43 0.15
C TYR A 265 23.63 7.89 0.39
N GLN A 266 24.39 8.48 1.31
CA GLN A 266 25.71 7.97 1.71
C GLN A 266 25.59 6.60 2.41
N GLU A 267 24.58 6.39 3.27
CA GLU A 267 24.32 5.09 3.89
C GLU A 267 23.91 4.05 2.84
N ILE A 268 23.01 4.40 1.90
CA ILE A 268 22.66 3.53 0.78
C ILE A 268 23.91 3.16 -0.04
N ALA A 269 24.75 4.13 -0.32
CA ALA A 269 25.99 3.88 -1.07
C ALA A 269 26.98 2.98 -0.30
N ALA A 270 27.05 3.12 1.03
CA ALA A 270 27.91 2.28 1.86
C ALA A 270 27.53 0.80 1.82
N LEU A 271 26.24 0.47 1.63
CA LEU A 271 25.77 -0.90 1.46
C LEU A 271 26.40 -1.61 0.26
N ARG A 272 26.83 -0.89 -0.78
CA ARG A 272 27.52 -1.47 -1.93
C ARG A 272 28.79 -2.22 -1.55
N ARG A 273 29.43 -1.81 -0.45
CA ARG A 273 30.62 -2.47 0.10
C ARG A 273 30.30 -3.74 0.90
N LYS A 274 29.01 -4.01 1.15
CA LYS A 274 28.52 -5.12 1.95
C LYS A 274 27.57 -6.01 1.12
N PRO A 275 28.06 -6.66 0.05
CA PRO A 275 27.19 -7.42 -0.84
C PRO A 275 26.40 -8.52 -0.14
N GLU A 276 26.93 -9.12 0.93
CA GLU A 276 26.22 -10.15 1.70
C GLU A 276 24.94 -9.60 2.34
N GLU A 277 25.02 -8.45 3.03
CA GLU A 277 23.86 -7.78 3.60
C GLU A 277 22.84 -7.42 2.51
N VAL A 278 23.31 -6.90 1.39
CA VAL A 278 22.44 -6.55 0.26
C VAL A 278 21.74 -7.78 -0.32
N PHE A 279 22.44 -8.92 -0.43
CA PHE A 279 21.83 -10.17 -0.87
C PHE A 279 20.78 -10.69 0.09
N ASP A 280 21.00 -10.55 1.40
CA ASP A 280 20.03 -10.97 2.40
C ASP A 280 18.76 -10.13 2.30
N MET A 281 18.89 -8.81 2.27
CA MET A 281 17.76 -7.89 2.06
C MET A 281 17.04 -8.16 0.73
N TRP A 282 17.79 -8.43 -0.35
CA TRP A 282 17.20 -8.73 -1.67
C TRP A 282 16.45 -10.05 -1.68
N SER A 283 16.98 -11.07 -1.01
CA SER A 283 16.31 -12.37 -0.89
C SER A 283 15.02 -12.26 -0.08
N GLU A 284 15.03 -11.49 1.01
CA GLU A 284 13.84 -11.20 1.81
C GLU A 284 12.80 -10.42 0.99
N ALA A 285 13.23 -9.40 0.24
CA ALA A 285 12.34 -8.63 -0.63
C ALA A 285 11.64 -9.49 -1.68
N LEU A 286 12.38 -10.45 -2.28
CA LEU A 286 11.83 -11.40 -3.25
C LEU A 286 10.83 -12.35 -2.61
N LEU A 287 11.17 -12.92 -1.44
CA LEU A 287 10.28 -13.83 -0.72
C LEU A 287 8.95 -13.14 -0.39
N ARG A 288 9.00 -11.94 0.17
CA ARG A 288 7.80 -11.16 0.49
C ARG A 288 6.99 -10.77 -0.74
N MET A 289 7.67 -10.45 -1.84
CA MET A 289 7.00 -10.16 -3.11
C MET A 289 6.25 -11.38 -3.65
N ASP A 290 6.86 -12.58 -3.58
CA ASP A 290 6.22 -13.82 -4.00
C ASP A 290 5.01 -14.15 -3.11
N GLU A 291 5.13 -14.00 -1.80
CA GLU A 291 4.03 -14.18 -0.84
C GLU A 291 2.88 -13.20 -1.11
N ASN A 292 3.18 -11.92 -1.30
CA ASN A 292 2.18 -10.91 -1.59
C ASN A 292 1.52 -11.13 -2.97
N THR A 293 2.28 -11.57 -3.95
CA THR A 293 1.75 -11.92 -5.28
C THR A 293 0.80 -13.11 -5.20
N LEU A 294 1.15 -14.15 -4.42
CA LEU A 294 0.27 -15.29 -4.19
C LEU A 294 -1.03 -14.89 -3.48
N LYS A 295 -0.94 -14.10 -2.41
CA LYS A 295 -2.11 -13.58 -1.71
C LYS A 295 -3.01 -12.79 -2.65
N TYR A 296 -2.45 -11.88 -3.43
CA TYR A 296 -3.18 -11.11 -4.43
C TYR A 296 -3.89 -11.99 -5.46
N GLN A 297 -3.20 -13.01 -5.98
CA GLN A 297 -3.79 -13.95 -6.94
C GLN A 297 -4.95 -14.73 -6.33
N VAL A 298 -4.81 -15.17 -5.08
CA VAL A 298 -5.89 -15.88 -4.35
C VAL A 298 -7.09 -14.96 -4.13
N GLU A 299 -6.88 -13.74 -3.66
CA GLU A 299 -7.93 -12.74 -3.45
C GLU A 299 -8.67 -12.43 -4.76
N ARG A 300 -7.93 -12.23 -5.86
CA ARG A 300 -8.50 -11.97 -7.18
C ARG A 300 -9.32 -13.14 -7.70
N MET A 301 -8.81 -14.37 -7.58
CA MET A 301 -9.56 -15.56 -7.98
C MET A 301 -10.84 -15.72 -7.14
N GLN A 302 -10.79 -15.43 -5.84
CA GLN A 302 -11.96 -15.47 -4.97
C GLN A 302 -13.00 -14.43 -5.39
N ALA A 303 -12.58 -13.19 -5.66
CA ALA A 303 -13.47 -12.13 -6.14
C ALA A 303 -14.14 -12.48 -7.49
N GLU A 304 -13.39 -13.11 -8.41
CA GLU A 304 -13.92 -13.59 -9.69
C GLU A 304 -14.94 -14.71 -9.49
N VAL A 305 -14.67 -15.67 -8.62
CA VAL A 305 -15.60 -16.75 -8.25
C VAL A 305 -16.89 -16.17 -7.65
N ASP A 306 -16.78 -15.21 -6.76
CA ASP A 306 -17.96 -14.61 -6.10
C ASP A 306 -18.77 -13.78 -7.09
N LYS A 307 -18.13 -13.08 -8.02
CA LYS A 307 -18.81 -12.40 -9.14
C LYS A 307 -19.56 -13.40 -10.03
N LEU A 308 -18.91 -14.49 -10.43
CA LEU A 308 -19.56 -15.54 -11.24
C LEU A 308 -20.74 -16.17 -10.53
N LYS A 309 -20.65 -16.40 -9.22
CA LYS A 309 -21.79 -16.88 -8.41
C LYS A 309 -22.96 -15.90 -8.41
N GLN A 310 -22.66 -14.61 -8.22
CA GLN A 310 -23.72 -13.58 -8.25
C GLN A 310 -24.37 -13.47 -9.63
N ASP A 311 -23.60 -13.52 -10.70
CA ASP A 311 -24.12 -13.49 -12.07
C ASP A 311 -24.96 -14.74 -12.38
N ALA A 312 -24.54 -15.91 -11.90
CA ALA A 312 -25.33 -17.15 -12.01
C ALA A 312 -26.66 -17.07 -11.23
N ILE A 313 -26.67 -16.49 -10.04
CA ILE A 313 -27.89 -16.26 -9.26
C ILE A 313 -28.83 -15.32 -10.00
N LYS A 314 -28.33 -14.18 -10.51
CA LYS A 314 -29.12 -13.22 -11.30
C LYS A 314 -29.71 -13.85 -12.56
N SER A 315 -28.90 -14.63 -13.28
CA SER A 315 -29.34 -15.34 -14.49
C SER A 315 -30.42 -16.36 -14.18
N LYS A 316 -30.28 -17.11 -13.09
CA LYS A 316 -31.30 -18.09 -12.64
C LYS A 316 -32.60 -17.38 -12.24
N GLN A 317 -32.52 -16.24 -11.59
CA GLN A 317 -33.67 -15.45 -11.19
C GLN A 317 -34.42 -14.88 -12.41
N ALA A 318 -33.70 -14.34 -13.38
CA ALA A 318 -34.26 -13.86 -14.64
C ALA A 318 -34.92 -14.99 -15.45
N ALA A 319 -34.36 -16.20 -15.44
CA ALA A 319 -34.97 -17.37 -16.08
C ALA A 319 -36.30 -17.77 -15.40
N ILE A 320 -36.36 -17.78 -14.07
CA ILE A 320 -37.59 -18.07 -13.31
C ILE A 320 -38.68 -17.04 -13.59
N GLU A 321 -38.31 -15.73 -13.64
CA GLU A 321 -39.24 -14.65 -13.97
C GLU A 321 -39.79 -14.78 -15.39
N SER A 322 -38.92 -15.08 -16.37
CA SER A 322 -39.29 -15.32 -17.75
C SER A 322 -40.22 -16.52 -17.91
N ASP A 323 -39.96 -17.64 -17.21
CA ASP A 323 -40.83 -18.82 -17.23
C ASP A 323 -42.19 -18.52 -16.63
N ALA A 324 -42.27 -17.77 -15.54
CA ALA A 324 -43.51 -17.35 -14.92
C ALA A 324 -44.34 -16.44 -15.84
N GLU A 325 -43.70 -15.51 -16.56
CA GLU A 325 -44.33 -14.66 -17.54
C GLU A 325 -44.87 -15.47 -18.75
N ASN A 326 -44.05 -16.39 -19.27
CA ASN A 326 -44.45 -17.29 -20.33
C ASN A 326 -45.64 -18.19 -19.94
N GLN A 327 -45.71 -18.61 -18.70
CA GLN A 327 -46.83 -19.39 -18.20
C GLN A 327 -48.10 -18.54 -18.17
N LYS A 328 -48.08 -17.32 -17.69
CA LYS A 328 -49.20 -16.37 -17.72
C LYS A 328 -49.70 -16.09 -19.15
N LEU A 329 -48.78 -15.86 -20.07
CA LEU A 329 -49.12 -15.66 -21.47
C LEU A 329 -49.82 -16.88 -22.09
N ARG A 330 -49.36 -18.09 -21.78
CA ARG A 330 -50.02 -19.35 -22.24
C ARG A 330 -51.39 -19.52 -21.64
N GLU A 331 -51.63 -19.18 -20.39
CA GLU A 331 -52.95 -19.25 -19.74
C GLU A 331 -53.89 -18.20 -20.40
N GLN A 332 -53.42 -17.01 -20.65
CA GLN A 332 -54.17 -15.95 -21.31
C GLN A 332 -54.54 -16.36 -22.76
N ALA A 333 -53.60 -16.90 -23.52
CA ALA A 333 -53.86 -17.40 -24.88
C ALA A 333 -54.93 -18.51 -24.91
N LYS A 334 -54.93 -19.44 -23.93
CA LYS A 334 -55.95 -20.45 -23.79
C LYS A 334 -57.35 -19.85 -23.51
N SER A 335 -57.41 -18.85 -22.61
CA SER A 335 -58.63 -18.13 -22.29
C SER A 335 -59.17 -17.38 -23.50
N ASP A 336 -58.31 -16.70 -24.26
CA ASP A 336 -58.69 -15.97 -25.46
C ASP A 336 -59.17 -16.93 -26.57
N GLN A 337 -58.52 -18.07 -26.79
CA GLN A 337 -58.98 -19.11 -27.69
C GLN A 337 -60.39 -19.66 -27.34
N ALA A 338 -60.62 -19.91 -26.04
CA ALA A 338 -61.94 -20.35 -25.57
C ALA A 338 -63.03 -19.29 -25.83
N ARG A 339 -62.68 -18.01 -25.65
CA ARG A 339 -63.59 -16.88 -25.90
C ARG A 339 -63.89 -16.69 -27.40
N ILE A 340 -62.87 -16.86 -28.24
CA ILE A 340 -63.03 -16.85 -29.70
C ILE A 340 -63.95 -17.97 -30.15
N ALA A 341 -63.75 -19.21 -29.68
CA ALA A 341 -64.61 -20.33 -30.03
C ALA A 341 -66.06 -20.12 -29.60
N GLU A 342 -66.28 -19.52 -28.43
CA GLU A 342 -67.65 -19.20 -27.98
C GLU A 342 -68.29 -18.09 -28.84
N LEU A 343 -67.56 -17.06 -29.19
CA LEU A 343 -68.06 -16.00 -30.11
C LEU A 343 -68.36 -16.55 -31.49
N GLU A 344 -67.54 -17.43 -32.04
CA GLU A 344 -67.80 -18.11 -33.31
C GLU A 344 -69.03 -18.99 -33.27
N ARG A 345 -69.29 -19.66 -32.12
CA ARG A 345 -70.51 -20.42 -31.92
C ARG A 345 -71.78 -19.53 -31.93
N LEU A 346 -71.72 -18.43 -31.17
CA LEU A 346 -72.84 -17.46 -31.11
C LEU A 346 -73.10 -16.78 -32.47
N LEU A 347 -72.06 -16.50 -33.25
CA LEU A 347 -72.19 -15.96 -34.62
C LEU A 347 -72.86 -16.96 -35.58
N LYS A 348 -72.51 -18.24 -35.51
CA LYS A 348 -73.17 -19.29 -36.30
C LYS A 348 -74.65 -19.47 -35.91
N GLU A 349 -74.98 -19.39 -34.64
CA GLU A 349 -76.37 -19.46 -34.15
C GLU A 349 -77.17 -18.22 -34.60
N SER A 350 -76.57 -17.03 -34.69
CA SER A 350 -77.22 -15.79 -35.15
C SER A 350 -77.46 -15.73 -36.66
N HIS A 351 -76.71 -16.49 -37.49
CA HIS A 351 -76.92 -16.59 -38.93
C HIS A 351 -77.87 -17.70 -39.37
N THR A 352 -78.40 -18.50 -38.44
CA THR A 352 -79.30 -19.60 -38.71
C THR A 352 -80.75 -19.26 -38.35
N THR A 353 -81.01 -18.03 -37.88
CA THR A 353 -82.34 -17.46 -37.64
C THR A 353 -82.65 -16.43 -38.71
#